data_17835638e334aed8ed6c63dd43508e40
#
_entry.id   17835638e334aed8ed6c63dd43508e40
#
_cell.length_a   1.000
_cell.length_b   1.000
_cell.length_c   1.000
_cell.angle_alpha   90.00
_cell.angle_beta   90.00
_cell.angle_gamma   90.00
#
_symmetry.space_group_name_H-M   'P 1'
#
loop_
_entity.id
_entity.type
_entity.pdbx_description
1 polymer ?
#
loop_
_entity_poly.entity_id
_entity_poly.type
_entity_poly.pdbx_seq_one_letter_code
_entity_poly.pdbx_strand_id
1 'polypeptide(L)'
;IKSSNLTADEYSKDEQVRSFTKQQGGFINVVPATKLNPKATFENDVMIVNTIREIDSVTGEERPYLTVKAFIFNWANEIIPMTFAVQNPKGIEYFENMAPNTFTKVWGNIVSLTVKTQKITENAFGEALVEEVERTTKQWVITGTNTIAYDEEQMTVEEWQKCLANRQLKIADYIKAEKDRAMMKAQAQGQI
;
A
#
# COMPACT_ATOMS: atom_id res chain seq x y z
N ILE A 1 0.28 -20.89 6.11
CA ILE A 1 -0.56 -19.81 6.66
C ILE A 1 -1.86 -19.81 5.85
N LYS A 2 -2.99 -19.98 6.50
CA LYS A 2 -4.29 -20.06 5.82
C LYS A 2 -4.89 -18.67 5.55
N SER A 3 -4.60 -17.73 6.42
CA SER A 3 -5.05 -16.33 6.29
C SER A 3 -4.05 -15.40 6.96
N SER A 4 -4.02 -14.16 6.55
CA SER A 4 -3.25 -13.12 7.20
C SER A 4 -4.10 -11.86 7.37
N ASN A 5 -3.86 -11.12 8.44
CA ASN A 5 -4.47 -9.83 8.68
C ASN A 5 -3.57 -8.72 8.15
N LEU A 6 -4.17 -7.69 7.60
CA LEU A 6 -3.48 -6.48 7.20
C LEU A 6 -3.63 -5.42 8.28
N THR A 7 -2.54 -4.79 8.63
CA THR A 7 -2.49 -3.63 9.52
C THR A 7 -1.63 -2.55 8.89
N ALA A 8 -1.89 -1.30 9.23
CA ALA A 8 -1.03 -0.19 8.83
C ALA A 8 -0.21 0.29 10.03
N ASP A 9 1.10 0.39 9.85
CA ASP A 9 1.98 1.18 10.70
C ASP A 9 2.11 2.57 10.11
N GLU A 10 1.80 3.57 10.89
CA GLU A 10 1.79 4.96 10.42
C GLU A 10 2.62 5.84 11.35
N TYR A 11 3.37 6.75 10.77
CA TYR A 11 4.10 7.77 11.51
C TYR A 11 4.20 9.05 10.69
N SER A 12 4.35 10.19 11.35
CA SER A 12 4.63 11.45 10.69
C SER A 12 6.13 11.68 10.57
N LYS A 13 6.55 12.19 9.42
CA LYS A 13 7.88 12.72 9.16
C LYS A 13 7.76 13.89 8.19
N ASP A 14 8.34 15.04 8.56
CA ASP A 14 8.27 16.29 7.80
C ASP A 14 6.81 16.72 7.54
N GLU A 15 5.96 16.60 8.56
CA GLU A 15 4.51 16.86 8.52
C GLU A 15 3.73 15.99 7.51
N GLN A 16 4.37 14.94 6.99
CA GLN A 16 3.73 13.98 6.09
C GLN A 16 3.55 12.65 6.78
N VAL A 17 2.34 12.10 6.73
CA VAL A 17 2.07 10.76 7.24
C VAL A 17 2.56 9.72 6.25
N ARG A 18 3.45 8.85 6.72
CA ARG A 18 3.93 7.68 6.00
C ARG A 18 3.24 6.45 6.55
N SER A 19 2.67 5.66 5.68
CA SER A 19 1.97 4.43 6.02
C SER A 19 2.70 3.23 5.43
N PHE A 20 2.89 2.21 6.24
CA PHE A 20 3.42 0.91 5.82
C PHE A 20 2.42 -0.17 6.13
N THR A 21 1.98 -0.88 5.12
CA THR A 21 1.10 -2.03 5.30
C THR A 21 1.91 -3.22 5.82
N LYS A 22 1.52 -3.72 6.98
CA LYS A 22 2.06 -4.96 7.56
C LYS A 22 1.09 -6.10 7.35
N GLN A 23 1.63 -7.22 6.95
CA GLN A 23 0.91 -8.48 6.86
C GLN A 23 1.26 -9.34 8.08
N GLN A 24 0.28 -9.57 8.94
CA GLN A 24 0.44 -10.44 10.10
C GLN A 24 -0.10 -11.82 9.78
N GLY A 25 0.72 -12.85 9.97
CA GLY A 25 0.31 -14.24 9.80
C GLY A 25 -0.79 -14.62 10.79
N GLY A 26 -1.81 -15.30 10.30
CA GLY A 26 -2.83 -15.94 11.13
C GLY A 26 -2.37 -17.31 11.63
N PHE A 27 -3.31 -18.23 11.80
CA PHE A 27 -3.00 -19.57 12.28
C PHE A 27 -2.10 -20.34 11.32
N ILE A 28 -1.07 -20.98 11.87
CA ILE A 28 -0.18 -21.88 11.13
C ILE A 28 -0.69 -23.31 11.34
N ASN A 29 -1.11 -23.96 10.25
CA ASN A 29 -1.51 -25.35 10.26
C ASN A 29 -0.47 -26.20 9.55
N VAL A 30 -0.18 -27.37 10.10
CA VAL A 30 0.65 -28.37 9.42
C VAL A 30 -0.21 -29.06 8.36
N VAL A 31 0.26 -29.02 7.12
CA VAL A 31 -0.43 -29.63 5.98
C VAL A 31 0.52 -30.66 5.35
N PRO A 32 0.04 -31.87 5.01
CA PRO A 32 0.85 -32.85 4.26
C PRO A 32 1.40 -32.25 2.97
N ALA A 33 2.64 -32.57 2.63
CA ALA A 33 3.32 -32.03 1.44
C ALA A 33 2.52 -32.26 0.14
N THR A 34 1.79 -33.38 0.06
CA THR A 34 0.90 -33.70 -1.08
C THR A 34 -0.30 -32.76 -1.25
N LYS A 35 -0.68 -32.05 -0.20
CA LYS A 35 -1.78 -31.06 -0.21
C LYS A 35 -1.27 -29.61 -0.24
N LEU A 36 0.05 -29.44 -0.25
CA LEU A 36 0.65 -28.12 -0.27
C LEU A 36 0.53 -27.51 -1.66
N ASN A 37 -0.28 -26.47 -1.78
CA ASN A 37 -0.36 -25.64 -2.99
C ASN A 37 -0.05 -24.20 -2.58
N PRO A 38 1.24 -23.81 -2.55
CA PRO A 38 1.64 -22.48 -2.10
C PRO A 38 1.12 -21.43 -3.09
N LYS A 39 0.21 -20.59 -2.61
CA LYS A 39 -0.33 -19.44 -3.35
C LYS A 39 -0.25 -18.22 -2.46
N ALA A 40 0.24 -17.13 -3.02
CA ALA A 40 0.20 -15.83 -2.39
C ALA A 40 -0.91 -15.01 -3.07
N THR A 41 -2.15 -15.21 -2.63
CA THR A 41 -3.34 -14.56 -3.17
C THR A 41 -3.97 -13.65 -2.13
N PHE A 42 -4.75 -12.68 -2.59
CA PHE A 42 -5.57 -11.84 -1.74
C PHE A 42 -6.99 -11.73 -2.31
N GLU A 43 -7.93 -11.42 -1.44
CA GLU A 43 -9.29 -11.04 -1.76
C GLU A 43 -9.72 -10.01 -0.71
N ASN A 44 -10.11 -8.83 -1.15
CA ASN A 44 -10.49 -7.73 -0.26
C ASN A 44 -11.66 -6.94 -0.84
N ASP A 45 -12.51 -6.47 0.05
CA ASP A 45 -13.47 -5.41 -0.24
C ASP A 45 -12.73 -4.08 -0.11
N VAL A 46 -12.79 -3.25 -1.14
CA VAL A 46 -12.00 -2.03 -1.23
C VAL A 46 -12.86 -0.86 -1.67
N MET A 47 -12.56 0.32 -1.16
CA MET A 47 -13.04 1.57 -1.71
C MET A 47 -11.95 2.19 -2.57
N ILE A 48 -12.23 2.34 -3.86
CA ILE A 48 -11.29 2.93 -4.82
C ILE A 48 -11.22 4.44 -4.59
N VAL A 49 -10.02 4.92 -4.35
CA VAL A 49 -9.77 6.36 -4.11
C VAL A 49 -9.34 7.05 -5.39
N ASN A 50 -8.36 6.47 -6.06
CA ASN A 50 -7.77 7.07 -7.26
C ASN A 50 -7.03 6.02 -8.08
N THR A 51 -6.94 6.26 -9.38
CA THR A 51 -6.14 5.49 -10.33
C THR A 51 -5.09 6.37 -10.97
N ILE A 52 -3.86 5.89 -11.13
CA ILE A 52 -2.73 6.68 -11.60
C ILE A 52 -1.93 5.86 -12.63
N ARG A 53 -1.68 6.46 -13.80
CA ARG A 53 -0.63 6.03 -14.71
C ARG A 53 0.69 6.59 -14.21
N GLU A 54 1.55 5.74 -13.71
CA GLU A 54 2.87 6.15 -13.24
C GLU A 54 3.86 6.20 -14.40
N ILE A 55 4.68 7.25 -14.43
CA ILE A 55 5.81 7.37 -15.35
C ILE A 55 7.05 6.84 -14.60
N ASP A 56 7.81 6.00 -15.25
CA ASP A 56 9.09 5.56 -14.73
C ASP A 56 10.09 6.75 -14.75
N SER A 57 10.63 7.07 -13.59
CA SER A 57 11.53 8.24 -13.44
C SER A 57 12.87 8.08 -14.14
N VAL A 58 13.25 6.87 -14.52
CA VAL A 58 14.52 6.57 -15.17
C VAL A 58 14.38 6.58 -16.70
N THR A 59 13.31 5.92 -17.21
CA THR A 59 13.09 5.79 -18.65
C THR A 59 12.20 6.89 -19.22
N GLY A 60 11.39 7.57 -18.40
CA GLY A 60 10.39 8.55 -18.83
C GLY A 60 9.17 7.91 -19.51
N GLU A 61 9.07 6.60 -19.53
CA GLU A 61 7.96 5.85 -20.14
C GLU A 61 6.86 5.56 -19.12
N GLU A 62 5.63 5.41 -19.59
CA GLU A 62 4.54 4.93 -18.73
C GLU A 62 4.82 3.48 -18.30
N ARG A 63 4.59 3.20 -17.03
CA ARG A 63 4.69 1.84 -16.51
C ARG A 63 3.63 0.95 -17.14
N PRO A 64 3.93 -0.34 -17.40
CA PRO A 64 3.01 -1.27 -18.07
C PRO A 64 1.85 -1.73 -17.15
N TYR A 65 1.52 -0.96 -16.13
CA TYR A 65 0.43 -1.24 -15.21
C TYR A 65 -0.20 0.05 -14.69
N LEU A 66 -1.47 -0.04 -14.32
CA LEU A 66 -2.19 1.02 -13.64
C LEU A 66 -2.01 0.85 -12.12
N THR A 67 -1.67 1.92 -11.44
CA THR A 67 -1.65 1.99 -9.97
C THR A 67 -3.04 2.37 -9.47
N VAL A 68 -3.64 1.51 -8.66
CA VAL A 68 -4.95 1.73 -8.03
C VAL A 68 -4.72 1.99 -6.55
N LYS A 69 -5.04 3.20 -6.09
CA LYS A 69 -5.06 3.56 -4.68
C LYS A 69 -6.44 3.31 -4.11
N ALA A 70 -6.51 2.53 -3.05
CA ALA A 70 -7.76 2.15 -2.42
C ALA A 70 -7.62 2.10 -0.90
N PHE A 71 -8.74 2.09 -0.23
CA PHE A 71 -8.83 1.81 1.19
C PHE A 71 -9.45 0.43 1.41
N ILE A 72 -8.87 -0.33 2.33
CA ILE A 72 -9.49 -1.50 2.92
C ILE A 72 -9.88 -1.18 4.36
N PHE A 73 -10.81 -1.95 4.89
CA PHE A 73 -11.32 -1.78 6.25
C PHE A 73 -10.93 -2.99 7.09
N ASN A 74 -10.42 -2.73 8.28
CA ASN A 74 -10.25 -3.80 9.26
C ASN A 74 -11.57 -4.07 9.99
N TRP A 75 -11.59 -5.08 10.86
CA TRP A 75 -12.74 -5.45 11.66
C TRP A 75 -13.24 -4.33 12.61
N ALA A 76 -12.42 -3.32 12.89
CA ALA A 76 -12.76 -2.15 13.69
C ALA A 76 -13.23 -0.96 12.84
N ASN A 77 -13.49 -1.16 11.55
CA ASN A 77 -13.81 -0.12 10.56
C ASN A 77 -12.73 0.99 10.45
N GLU A 78 -11.48 0.64 10.75
CA GLU A 78 -10.37 1.55 10.52
C GLU A 78 -9.88 1.43 9.08
N ILE A 79 -9.59 2.58 8.49
CA ILE A 79 -9.09 2.69 7.12
C ILE A 79 -7.62 2.31 7.06
N ILE A 80 -7.30 1.37 6.17
CA ILE A 80 -5.94 0.99 5.82
C ILE A 80 -5.70 1.36 4.36
N PRO A 81 -4.79 2.32 4.07
CA PRO A 81 -4.46 2.66 2.69
C PRO A 81 -3.68 1.52 2.03
N MET A 82 -4.11 1.16 0.83
CA MET A 82 -3.49 0.13 0.02
C MET A 82 -3.22 0.63 -1.38
N THR A 83 -2.18 0.09 -1.99
CA THR A 83 -1.84 0.34 -3.38
C THR A 83 -1.78 -0.99 -4.11
N PHE A 84 -2.52 -1.08 -5.20
CA PHE A 84 -2.60 -2.24 -6.06
C PHE A 84 -2.08 -1.90 -7.45
N ALA A 85 -1.65 -2.92 -8.19
CA ALA A 85 -1.31 -2.80 -9.59
C ALA A 85 -2.29 -3.60 -10.44
N VAL A 86 -2.67 -3.06 -11.60
CA VAL A 86 -3.48 -3.74 -12.60
C VAL A 86 -2.67 -3.82 -13.88
N GLN A 87 -2.39 -5.05 -14.35
CA GLN A 87 -1.55 -5.28 -15.52
C GLN A 87 -2.36 -5.71 -16.77
N ASN A 88 -3.54 -6.26 -16.56
CA ASN A 88 -4.41 -6.68 -17.65
C ASN A 88 -5.01 -5.46 -18.37
N PRO A 89 -4.89 -5.33 -19.72
CA PRO A 89 -5.42 -4.17 -20.44
C PRO A 89 -6.90 -3.90 -20.22
N LYS A 90 -7.75 -4.95 -20.20
CA LYS A 90 -9.18 -4.79 -19.90
C LYS A 90 -9.44 -4.37 -18.47
N GLY A 91 -8.61 -4.83 -17.53
CA GLY A 91 -8.66 -4.40 -16.14
C GLY A 91 -8.25 -2.95 -15.99
N ILE A 92 -7.24 -2.50 -16.71
CA ILE A 92 -6.81 -1.11 -16.76
C ILE A 92 -7.96 -0.22 -17.22
N GLU A 93 -8.54 -0.52 -18.38
CA GLU A 93 -9.68 0.22 -18.93
C GLU A 93 -10.86 0.25 -17.93
N TYR A 94 -11.14 -0.87 -17.28
CA TYR A 94 -12.21 -0.97 -16.28
C TYR A 94 -11.98 -0.01 -15.10
N PHE A 95 -10.79 -0.02 -14.51
CA PHE A 95 -10.47 0.81 -13.35
C PHE A 95 -10.30 2.30 -13.70
N GLU A 96 -9.84 2.64 -14.90
CA GLU A 96 -9.77 4.03 -15.37
C GLU A 96 -11.15 4.66 -15.54
N ASN A 97 -12.15 3.86 -15.92
CA ASN A 97 -13.52 4.33 -16.05
C ASN A 97 -14.32 4.27 -14.73
N MET A 98 -13.71 3.75 -13.66
CA MET A 98 -14.38 3.63 -12.37
C MET A 98 -14.42 4.98 -11.64
N ALA A 99 -15.60 5.35 -11.15
CA ALA A 99 -15.74 6.56 -10.35
C ALA A 99 -14.96 6.46 -9.02
N PRO A 100 -14.35 7.55 -8.55
CA PRO A 100 -13.78 7.61 -7.19
C PRO A 100 -14.83 7.29 -6.13
N ASN A 101 -14.41 6.70 -5.02
CA ASN A 101 -15.26 6.24 -3.92
C ASN A 101 -16.23 5.11 -4.32
N THR A 102 -15.90 4.35 -5.37
CA THR A 102 -16.63 3.14 -5.70
C THR A 102 -16.19 2.00 -4.79
N PHE A 103 -17.16 1.34 -4.18
CA PHE A 103 -16.94 0.13 -3.39
C PHE A 103 -16.96 -1.08 -4.31
N THR A 104 -15.94 -1.94 -4.22
CA THR A 104 -15.87 -3.16 -5.03
C THR A 104 -15.03 -4.23 -4.34
N LYS A 105 -15.19 -5.47 -4.75
CA LYS A 105 -14.34 -6.58 -4.33
C LYS A 105 -13.26 -6.79 -5.36
N VAL A 106 -12.02 -6.89 -4.90
CA VAL A 106 -10.86 -7.19 -5.74
C VAL A 106 -10.14 -8.44 -5.24
N TRP A 107 -9.64 -9.22 -6.17
CA TRP A 107 -8.78 -10.38 -5.87
C TRP A 107 -7.59 -10.42 -6.80
N GLY A 108 -6.55 -11.10 -6.34
CA GLY A 108 -5.34 -11.18 -7.13
C GLY A 108 -4.18 -11.90 -6.43
N ASN A 109 -2.99 -11.62 -6.93
CA ASN A 109 -1.77 -12.25 -6.47
C ASN A 109 -0.85 -11.23 -5.78
N ILE A 110 -0.16 -11.69 -4.73
CA ILE A 110 0.94 -10.95 -4.13
C ILE A 110 2.22 -11.42 -4.82
N VAL A 111 2.86 -10.53 -5.55
CA VAL A 111 4.06 -10.80 -6.33
C VAL A 111 5.25 -10.15 -5.66
N SER A 112 6.34 -10.90 -5.53
CA SER A 112 7.62 -10.37 -5.06
C SER A 112 8.48 -10.04 -6.29
N LEU A 113 8.81 -8.76 -6.47
CA LEU A 113 9.65 -8.27 -7.56
C LEU A 113 11.02 -7.93 -6.99
N THR A 114 12.05 -8.58 -7.51
CA THR A 114 13.44 -8.20 -7.22
C THR A 114 13.97 -7.41 -8.39
N VAL A 115 14.27 -6.14 -8.15
CA VAL A 115 14.87 -5.24 -9.13
C VAL A 115 16.32 -5.06 -8.77
N LYS A 116 17.20 -5.32 -9.73
CA LYS A 116 18.63 -5.03 -9.64
C LYS A 116 18.88 -3.63 -10.20
N THR A 117 19.43 -2.76 -9.38
CA THR A 117 19.81 -1.41 -9.77
C THR A 117 21.31 -1.23 -9.55
N GLN A 118 21.96 -0.51 -10.42
CA GLN A 118 23.36 -0.12 -10.24
C GLN A 118 23.41 1.24 -9.56
N LYS A 119 24.04 1.30 -8.40
CA LYS A 119 24.34 2.54 -7.72
C LYS A 119 25.78 2.93 -8.07
N ILE A 120 25.93 4.05 -8.76
CA ILE A 120 27.24 4.59 -9.11
C ILE A 120 27.60 5.62 -8.03
N THR A 121 28.71 5.39 -7.34
CA THR A 121 29.30 6.33 -6.37
C THR A 121 30.72 6.63 -6.81
N GLU A 122 31.21 7.85 -6.61
CA GLU A 122 32.59 8.20 -6.85
C GLU A 122 33.43 8.00 -5.57
N ASN A 123 34.59 7.39 -5.69
CA ASN A 123 35.55 7.33 -4.61
C ASN A 123 36.29 8.67 -4.45
N ALA A 124 37.12 8.79 -3.42
CA ALA A 124 37.90 10.00 -3.15
C ALA A 124 38.91 10.39 -4.28
N PHE A 125 39.18 9.50 -5.23
CA PHE A 125 40.06 9.70 -6.38
C PHE A 125 39.30 9.99 -7.68
N GLY A 126 37.94 10.11 -7.62
CA GLY A 126 37.13 10.38 -8.81
C GLY A 126 36.83 9.14 -9.65
N GLU A 127 37.13 7.93 -9.16
CA GLU A 127 36.81 6.70 -9.87
C GLU A 127 35.37 6.26 -9.55
N ALA A 128 34.64 5.84 -10.59
CA ALA A 128 33.30 5.34 -10.43
C ALA A 128 33.28 3.95 -9.79
N LEU A 129 32.69 3.84 -8.63
CA LEU A 129 32.38 2.57 -7.97
C LEU A 129 30.94 2.17 -8.33
N VAL A 130 30.78 1.04 -9.01
CA VAL A 130 29.48 0.48 -9.37
C VAL A 130 29.12 -0.59 -8.37
N GLU A 131 28.09 -0.33 -7.56
CA GLU A 131 27.53 -1.29 -6.60
C GLU A 131 26.20 -1.80 -7.14
N GLU A 132 26.08 -3.12 -7.29
CA GLU A 132 24.77 -3.72 -7.60
C GLU A 132 23.93 -3.79 -6.32
N VAL A 133 22.79 -3.11 -6.32
CA VAL A 133 21.83 -3.12 -5.22
C VAL A 133 20.60 -3.89 -5.65
N GLU A 134 20.31 -4.98 -4.97
CA GLU A 134 19.06 -5.72 -5.13
C GLU A 134 17.99 -5.15 -4.20
N ARG A 135 16.87 -4.74 -4.76
CA ARG A 135 15.70 -4.28 -4.00
C ARG A 135 14.51 -5.18 -4.29
N THR A 136 14.05 -5.87 -3.27
CA THR A 136 12.83 -6.67 -3.36
C THR A 136 11.63 -5.84 -2.88
N THR A 137 10.64 -5.69 -3.75
CA THR A 137 9.37 -5.04 -3.43
C THR A 137 8.21 -6.02 -3.57
N LYS A 138 7.22 -5.92 -2.70
CA LYS A 138 5.96 -6.68 -2.82
C LYS A 138 4.96 -5.84 -3.57
N GLN A 139 4.34 -6.43 -4.57
CA GLN A 139 3.28 -5.79 -5.35
C GLN A 139 2.00 -6.63 -5.25
N TRP A 140 0.89 -5.96 -5.00
CA TRP A 140 -0.44 -6.54 -4.96
C TRP A 140 -1.07 -6.37 -6.34
N VAL A 141 -1.10 -7.45 -7.13
CA VAL A 141 -1.56 -7.41 -8.52
C VAL A 141 -2.99 -7.89 -8.57
N ILE A 142 -3.92 -6.99 -8.93
CA ILE A 142 -5.33 -7.34 -9.15
C ILE A 142 -5.44 -8.16 -10.44
N THR A 143 -6.06 -9.32 -10.34
CA THR A 143 -6.35 -10.20 -11.47
C THR A 143 -7.83 -10.27 -11.80
N GLY A 144 -8.69 -9.76 -10.91
CA GLY A 144 -10.12 -9.71 -11.13
C GLY A 144 -10.85 -8.84 -10.10
N THR A 145 -12.06 -8.47 -10.48
CA THR A 145 -12.99 -7.69 -9.68
C THR A 145 -14.43 -8.12 -10.01
N ASN A 146 -15.39 -7.74 -9.19
CA ASN A 146 -16.80 -7.94 -9.52
C ASN A 146 -17.18 -7.15 -10.77
N THR A 147 -17.99 -7.75 -11.63
CA THR A 147 -18.50 -7.11 -12.85
C THR A 147 -19.62 -6.11 -12.57
N ILE A 148 -20.25 -6.23 -11.41
CA ILE A 148 -21.34 -5.37 -10.94
C ILE A 148 -20.84 -4.76 -9.64
N ALA A 149 -20.94 -3.43 -9.50
CA ALA A 149 -20.75 -2.78 -8.22
C ALA A 149 -21.69 -3.43 -7.20
N TYR A 150 -21.29 -3.50 -5.92
CA TYR A 150 -22.16 -4.08 -4.91
C TYR A 150 -23.54 -3.41 -4.95
N ASP A 151 -24.58 -4.19 -5.21
CA ASP A 151 -25.97 -3.73 -5.16
C ASP A 151 -26.43 -3.42 -3.72
N GLU A 152 -25.72 -4.00 -2.74
CA GLU A 152 -25.92 -3.71 -1.32
C GLU A 152 -24.78 -2.80 -0.86
N GLU A 153 -25.13 -1.66 -0.32
CA GLU A 153 -24.19 -0.77 0.34
C GLU A 153 -23.58 -1.50 1.55
N GLN A 154 -22.37 -2.01 1.40
CA GLN A 154 -21.65 -2.64 2.52
C GLN A 154 -21.28 -1.64 3.61
N MET A 155 -21.30 -0.36 3.27
CA MET A 155 -21.03 0.76 4.15
C MET A 155 -21.87 1.95 3.69
N THR A 156 -22.63 2.52 4.60
CA THR A 156 -23.41 3.73 4.32
C THR A 156 -22.47 4.94 4.10
N VAL A 157 -22.96 5.97 3.41
CA VAL A 157 -22.22 7.22 3.22
C VAL A 157 -21.82 7.85 4.57
N GLU A 158 -22.71 7.77 5.57
CA GLU A 158 -22.45 8.30 6.91
C GLU A 158 -21.33 7.54 7.62
N GLU A 159 -21.32 6.21 7.56
CA GLU A 159 -20.23 5.37 8.12
C GLU A 159 -18.91 5.67 7.42
N TRP A 160 -18.92 5.82 6.10
CA TRP A 160 -17.74 6.21 5.34
C TRP A 160 -17.20 7.57 5.78
N GLN A 161 -18.06 8.58 5.89
CA GLN A 161 -17.67 9.91 6.35
C GLN A 161 -17.09 9.87 7.77
N LYS A 162 -17.66 9.06 8.66
CA LYS A 162 -17.15 8.85 10.01
C LYS A 162 -15.76 8.21 10.00
N CYS A 163 -15.55 7.19 9.17
CA CYS A 163 -14.23 6.56 9.01
C CYS A 163 -13.18 7.56 8.50
N LEU A 164 -13.53 8.40 7.53
CA LEU A 164 -12.66 9.47 7.03
C LEU A 164 -12.33 10.51 8.10
N ALA A 165 -13.32 10.96 8.86
CA ALA A 165 -13.13 11.92 9.95
C ALA A 165 -12.20 11.34 11.03
N ASN A 166 -12.41 10.09 11.45
CA ASN A 166 -11.54 9.41 12.40
C ASN A 166 -10.10 9.29 11.86
N ARG A 167 -9.94 9.02 10.57
CA ARG A 167 -8.61 8.98 9.97
C ARG A 167 -7.93 10.34 9.97
N GLN A 168 -8.65 11.41 9.68
CA GLN A 168 -8.10 12.77 9.72
C GLN A 168 -7.64 13.15 11.14
N LEU A 169 -8.40 12.77 12.18
CA LEU A 169 -7.99 12.96 13.57
C LEU A 169 -6.70 12.20 13.90
N LYS A 170 -6.59 10.92 13.51
CA LYS A 170 -5.35 10.14 13.69
C LYS A 170 -4.16 10.79 12.99
N ILE A 171 -4.33 11.28 11.77
CA ILE A 171 -3.28 11.99 11.02
C ILE A 171 -2.83 13.25 11.78
N ALA A 172 -3.78 14.04 12.27
CA ALA A 172 -3.47 15.23 13.08
C ALA A 172 -2.70 14.89 14.36
N ASP A 173 -3.06 13.79 15.04
CA ASP A 173 -2.37 13.30 16.23
C ASP A 173 -0.93 12.87 15.92
N TYR A 174 -0.68 12.19 14.80
CA TYR A 174 0.68 11.82 14.39
C TYR A 174 1.56 13.05 14.13
N ILE A 175 1.02 14.05 13.41
CA ILE A 175 1.75 15.31 13.14
C ILE A 175 2.03 16.07 14.44
N LYS A 176 1.05 16.14 15.34
CA LYS A 176 1.25 16.76 16.66
C LYS A 176 2.32 16.05 17.47
N ALA A 177 2.28 14.72 17.54
CA ALA A 177 3.28 13.93 18.26
C ALA A 177 4.69 14.10 17.68
N GLU A 178 4.84 14.31 16.38
CA GLU A 178 6.12 14.63 15.76
C GLU A 178 6.64 15.99 16.24
N LYS A 179 5.80 17.03 16.21
CA LYS A 179 6.15 18.38 16.67
C LYS A 179 6.54 18.41 18.15
N ASP A 180 5.78 17.71 18.99
CA ASP A 180 6.08 17.61 20.43
C ASP A 180 7.44 16.93 20.65
N ARG A 181 7.76 15.85 19.93
CA ARG A 181 9.07 15.19 19.99
C ARG A 181 10.22 16.10 19.53
N ALA A 182 9.98 16.90 18.48
CA ALA A 182 10.98 17.84 17.97
C ALA A 182 11.25 18.95 19.00
N MET A 183 10.21 19.49 19.64
CA MET A 183 10.34 20.48 20.70
C MET A 183 11.09 19.93 21.91
N MET A 184 10.77 18.72 22.37
CA MET A 184 11.49 18.08 23.49
C MET A 184 12.98 17.87 23.19
N LYS A 185 13.31 17.48 21.95
CA LYS A 185 14.72 17.32 21.54
C LYS A 185 15.46 18.65 21.51
N ALA A 186 14.84 19.72 21.03
CA ALA A 186 15.45 21.06 21.00
C ALA A 186 15.69 21.59 22.42
N GLN A 187 14.76 21.37 23.33
CA GLN A 187 14.92 21.75 24.75
C GLN A 187 16.06 20.97 25.44
N ALA A 188 16.17 19.65 25.15
CA ALA A 188 17.24 18.82 25.70
C ALA A 188 18.64 19.20 25.17
N GLN A 189 18.73 19.72 23.94
CA GLN A 189 20.00 20.17 23.34
C GLN A 189 20.38 21.59 23.74
N GLY A 190 19.44 22.41 24.18
CA GLY A 190 19.70 23.79 24.66
C GLY A 190 20.05 23.89 26.13
N GLN A 191 20.15 22.76 26.87
CA GLN A 191 20.50 22.69 28.27
C GLN A 191 21.95 22.22 28.52
N ILE A 192 22.83 22.24 27.51
CA ILE A 192 24.27 21.95 27.65
C ILE A 192 25.06 23.25 27.55
#